data_49f976b289213f5dfaf1aea70d6a1028
#
_entry.id   49f976b289213f5dfaf1aea70d6a1028
#
_cell.length_a   1.000
_cell.length_b   1.000
_cell.length_c   1.000
_cell.angle_alpha   90.00
_cell.angle_beta   90.00
_cell.angle_gamma   90.00
#
_symmetry.space_group_name_H-M   'P 1'
#
loop_
_entity.id
_entity.type
_entity.pdbx_description
1 polymer ?
#
loop_
_entity_poly.entity_id
_entity_poly.type
_entity_poly.pdbx_seq_one_letter_code
_entity_poly.pdbx_strand_id
1 'polypeptide(L)'
;GKSQGPAELGEEDTITPFGRAYYQRRANYFVMPYLMIVALNVLLQAVAAAYWAGGFAATVVAINRIVQTFFDRSDFLFPDHWYRPAFLYLCICIFFVVILPGQAIISLLWLIVTKWIIIGRRREGKYNWDQSSYCQRWQTHLTLQKPTMQGYGGYIFHNLSGTVFAVWFLRALGARIGKDCAIWAGGKPSLTLT
;
A
#
# COMPACT_ATOMS: atom_id res chain seq x y z
N GLY A 1 -9.15 8.12 -27.18
CA GLY A 1 -7.98 8.92 -27.48
C GLY A 1 -7.18 8.27 -28.58
N LYS A 2 -6.86 8.97 -29.65
CA LYS A 2 -6.03 8.46 -30.73
C LYS A 2 -4.65 8.14 -30.17
N SER A 3 -4.14 6.93 -30.42
CA SER A 3 -2.76 6.58 -30.15
C SER A 3 -1.88 7.48 -31.02
N GLN A 4 -1.14 8.39 -30.41
CA GLN A 4 -0.13 9.12 -31.13
C GLN A 4 0.96 8.14 -31.56
N GLY A 5 1.22 8.08 -32.86
CA GLY A 5 2.23 7.21 -33.45
C GLY A 5 3.65 7.62 -33.01
N PRO A 6 4.66 6.75 -33.24
CA PRO A 6 6.04 7.02 -32.84
C PRO A 6 6.71 8.19 -33.57
N ALA A 7 6.05 8.82 -34.53
CA ALA A 7 6.66 9.83 -35.41
C ALA A 7 6.66 11.27 -34.87
N GLU A 8 6.08 11.53 -33.68
CA GLU A 8 5.95 12.91 -33.16
C GLU A 8 6.76 13.17 -31.89
N LEU A 9 7.66 12.27 -31.53
CA LEU A 9 8.66 12.54 -30.48
C LEU A 9 9.79 13.35 -31.14
N GLY A 10 9.85 14.65 -30.88
CA GLY A 10 10.98 15.47 -31.30
C GLY A 10 12.31 14.93 -30.74
N GLU A 11 13.42 15.22 -31.40
CA GLU A 11 14.76 14.76 -30.96
C GLU A 11 15.08 15.07 -29.49
N GLU A 12 14.53 16.16 -28.94
CA GLU A 12 14.68 16.53 -27.52
C GLU A 12 13.96 15.57 -26.55
N ASP A 13 12.91 14.89 -26.98
CA ASP A 13 12.15 13.94 -26.16
C ASP A 13 12.88 12.61 -25.96
N THR A 14 13.85 12.30 -26.82
CA THR A 14 14.68 11.08 -26.73
C THR A 14 15.82 11.21 -25.72
N ILE A 15 16.24 12.42 -25.39
CA ILE A 15 17.36 12.71 -24.49
C ILE A 15 16.94 12.63 -23.00
N THR A 16 15.67 12.90 -22.70
CA THR A 16 15.15 12.93 -21.32
C THR A 16 14.04 11.89 -21.14
N PRO A 17 14.32 10.75 -20.50
CA PRO A 17 13.36 9.64 -20.39
C PRO A 17 12.07 10.00 -19.62
N PHE A 18 12.04 11.10 -18.88
CA PHE A 18 10.88 11.58 -18.13
C PHE A 18 10.31 12.89 -18.66
N GLY A 19 10.82 13.40 -19.80
CA GLY A 19 10.36 14.62 -20.44
C GLY A 19 10.67 15.92 -19.68
N ARG A 20 10.22 17.02 -20.23
CA ARG A 20 10.40 18.37 -19.65
C ARG A 20 9.62 18.56 -18.35
N ALA A 21 8.50 17.86 -18.21
CA ALA A 21 7.69 17.91 -17.00
C ALA A 21 8.49 17.56 -15.75
N TYR A 22 9.34 16.54 -15.82
CA TYR A 22 10.14 16.11 -14.68
C TYR A 22 11.33 17.04 -14.42
N TYR A 23 12.14 17.33 -15.45
CA TYR A 23 13.40 18.07 -15.28
C TYR A 23 13.23 19.58 -15.21
N GLN A 24 12.37 20.14 -16.06
CA GLN A 24 12.16 21.58 -16.16
C GLN A 24 10.89 22.06 -15.47
N ARG A 25 10.06 21.13 -14.99
CA ARG A 25 8.72 21.37 -14.39
C ARG A 25 7.79 22.15 -15.32
N ARG A 26 7.93 21.90 -16.63
CA ARG A 26 7.11 22.48 -17.67
C ARG A 26 6.23 21.40 -18.27
N ALA A 27 4.95 21.42 -17.97
CA ALA A 27 3.95 20.51 -18.51
C ALA A 27 2.62 21.25 -18.62
N ASN A 28 1.66 20.64 -19.34
CA ASN A 28 0.30 21.16 -19.47
C ASN A 28 -0.56 20.90 -18.21
N TYR A 29 0.04 20.44 -17.13
CA TYR A 29 -0.61 20.16 -15.85
C TYR A 29 0.32 20.57 -14.70
N PHE A 30 -0.22 20.62 -13.47
CA PHE A 30 0.58 20.94 -12.28
C PHE A 30 1.60 19.83 -11.99
N VAL A 31 2.87 20.18 -12.06
CA VAL A 31 3.98 19.26 -11.69
C VAL A 31 4.32 19.44 -10.23
N MET A 32 4.24 18.36 -9.45
CA MET A 32 4.51 18.37 -8.02
C MET A 32 5.97 18.75 -7.74
N PRO A 33 6.25 19.78 -6.91
CA PRO A 33 7.61 20.15 -6.53
C PRO A 33 8.32 18.99 -5.79
N TYR A 34 9.66 18.90 -5.97
CA TYR A 34 10.45 17.85 -5.35
C TYR A 34 10.30 17.81 -3.81
N LEU A 35 10.33 18.97 -3.16
CA LEU A 35 10.14 19.09 -1.71
C LEU A 35 8.78 18.53 -1.26
N MET A 36 7.74 18.75 -2.04
CA MET A 36 6.42 18.20 -1.74
C MET A 36 6.40 16.67 -1.86
N ILE A 37 7.10 16.12 -2.84
CA ILE A 37 7.25 14.66 -2.98
C ILE A 37 8.00 14.08 -1.77
N VAL A 38 9.07 14.72 -1.33
CA VAL A 38 9.84 14.29 -0.15
C VAL A 38 8.99 14.38 1.10
N ALA A 39 8.33 15.51 1.32
CA ALA A 39 7.44 15.71 2.48
C ALA A 39 6.31 14.67 2.51
N LEU A 40 5.68 14.38 1.36
CA LEU A 40 4.66 13.35 1.24
C LEU A 40 5.22 11.97 1.60
N ASN A 41 6.42 11.63 1.12
CA ASN A 41 7.05 10.34 1.45
C ASN A 41 7.31 10.21 2.95
N VAL A 42 7.86 11.24 3.59
CA VAL A 42 8.13 11.25 5.04
C VAL A 42 6.83 11.10 5.83
N LEU A 43 5.81 11.88 5.48
CA LEU A 43 4.49 11.80 6.11
C LEU A 43 3.87 10.40 5.97
N LEU A 44 3.92 9.83 4.78
CA LEU A 44 3.38 8.48 4.54
C LEU A 44 4.13 7.41 5.34
N GLN A 45 5.45 7.52 5.45
CA GLN A 45 6.24 6.59 6.28
C GLN A 45 5.88 6.74 7.77
N ALA A 46 5.70 7.96 8.27
CA ALA A 46 5.28 8.20 9.64
C ALA A 46 3.88 7.63 9.92
N VAL A 47 2.92 7.87 9.02
CA VAL A 47 1.56 7.32 9.13
C VAL A 47 1.59 5.79 9.07
N ALA A 48 2.39 5.20 8.18
CA ALA A 48 2.52 3.74 8.09
C ALA A 48 3.13 3.15 9.37
N ALA A 49 4.18 3.77 9.90
CA ALA A 49 4.79 3.33 11.16
C ALA A 49 3.79 3.41 12.32
N ALA A 50 3.05 4.51 12.44
CA ALA A 50 1.99 4.67 13.43
C ALA A 50 0.87 3.64 13.25
N TYR A 51 0.46 3.35 12.02
CA TYR A 51 -0.55 2.35 11.71
C TYR A 51 -0.12 0.94 12.16
N TRP A 52 1.07 0.50 11.78
CA TRP A 52 1.56 -0.83 12.11
C TRP A 52 1.87 -1.00 13.61
N ALA A 53 2.52 -0.01 14.23
CA ALA A 53 2.80 0.00 15.67
C ALA A 53 1.54 0.18 16.52
N GLY A 54 0.58 0.97 16.03
CA GLY A 54 -0.67 1.27 16.73
C GLY A 54 -1.52 0.04 16.99
N GLY A 55 -1.50 -0.95 16.10
CA GLY A 55 -2.19 -2.23 16.29
C GLY A 55 -1.67 -3.00 17.50
N PHE A 56 -0.35 -3.03 17.68
CA PHE A 56 0.26 -3.64 18.88
C PHE A 56 -0.11 -2.88 20.15
N ALA A 57 0.06 -1.57 20.14
CA ALA A 57 -0.29 -0.72 21.28
C ALA A 57 -1.78 -0.85 21.66
N ALA A 58 -2.68 -0.82 20.67
CA ALA A 58 -4.10 -1.02 20.89
C ALA A 58 -4.43 -2.39 21.49
N THR A 59 -3.73 -3.45 21.04
CA THR A 59 -3.88 -4.80 21.59
C THR A 59 -3.52 -4.82 23.07
N VAL A 60 -2.37 -4.28 23.43
CA VAL A 60 -1.91 -4.23 24.82
C VAL A 60 -2.90 -3.44 25.69
N VAL A 61 -3.34 -2.28 25.22
CA VAL A 61 -4.31 -1.43 25.96
C VAL A 61 -5.65 -2.16 26.12
N ALA A 62 -6.17 -2.77 25.05
CA ALA A 62 -7.46 -3.49 25.09
C ALA A 62 -7.42 -4.65 26.08
N ILE A 63 -6.36 -5.44 26.04
CA ILE A 63 -6.21 -6.59 26.94
C ILE A 63 -6.01 -6.14 28.37
N ASN A 64 -5.21 -5.08 28.60
CA ASN A 64 -5.05 -4.52 29.94
C ASN A 64 -6.40 -4.03 30.51
N ARG A 65 -7.23 -3.38 29.70
CA ARG A 65 -8.59 -2.98 30.08
C ARG A 65 -9.48 -4.16 30.43
N ILE A 66 -9.46 -5.22 29.61
CA ILE A 66 -10.22 -6.45 29.86
C ILE A 66 -9.79 -7.05 31.20
N VAL A 67 -8.50 -7.18 31.45
CA VAL A 67 -7.99 -7.74 32.71
C VAL A 67 -8.35 -6.90 33.92
N GLN A 68 -8.24 -5.57 33.83
CA GLN A 68 -8.67 -4.67 34.91
C GLN A 68 -10.15 -4.83 35.23
N THR A 69 -10.99 -4.97 34.19
CA THR A 69 -12.44 -5.08 34.37
C THR A 69 -12.87 -6.41 34.99
N PHE A 70 -12.23 -7.52 34.57
CA PHE A 70 -12.66 -8.85 35.00
C PHE A 70 -11.91 -9.39 36.21
N PHE A 71 -10.70 -8.89 36.48
CA PHE A 71 -9.84 -9.44 37.55
C PHE A 71 -9.50 -8.42 38.64
N ASP A 72 -10.08 -7.22 38.61
CA ASP A 72 -9.93 -6.13 39.60
C ASP A 72 -8.47 -5.87 40.04
N ARG A 73 -7.55 -5.88 39.06
CA ARG A 73 -6.10 -5.71 39.30
C ARG A 73 -5.53 -4.52 38.56
N SER A 74 -4.93 -3.62 39.30
CA SER A 74 -4.46 -2.32 38.80
C SER A 74 -3.17 -2.37 37.97
N ASP A 75 -2.28 -3.36 38.16
CA ASP A 75 -0.95 -3.32 37.54
C ASP A 75 -0.56 -4.61 36.84
N PHE A 76 -1.09 -4.76 35.62
CA PHE A 76 -0.85 -5.98 34.86
C PHE A 76 0.49 -6.03 34.12
N LEU A 77 1.06 -4.89 33.74
CA LEU A 77 2.26 -4.82 32.91
C LEU A 77 3.58 -5.01 33.68
N PHE A 78 3.56 -4.95 35.04
CA PHE A 78 4.77 -5.05 35.83
C PHE A 78 4.93 -6.42 36.54
N PRO A 79 6.11 -7.04 36.48
CA PRO A 79 6.28 -8.46 36.71
C PRO A 79 6.55 -8.84 38.16
N ASP A 80 5.54 -8.89 39.01
CA ASP A 80 5.69 -9.52 40.32
C ASP A 80 5.26 -10.99 40.41
N HIS A 81 4.63 -11.52 39.35
CA HIS A 81 4.12 -12.88 39.34
C HIS A 81 4.43 -13.63 38.05
N TRP A 82 4.69 -14.92 38.14
CA TRP A 82 5.07 -15.80 37.02
C TRP A 82 4.04 -15.87 35.85
N TYR A 83 2.76 -15.65 36.11
CA TYR A 83 1.73 -15.71 35.08
C TYR A 83 1.71 -14.48 34.15
N ARG A 84 2.37 -13.38 34.52
CA ARG A 84 2.41 -12.14 33.71
C ARG A 84 3.17 -12.31 32.39
N PRO A 85 4.32 -12.99 32.33
CA PRO A 85 4.98 -13.31 31.07
C PRO A 85 4.11 -14.16 30.15
N ALA A 86 3.39 -15.15 30.69
CA ALA A 86 2.49 -15.99 29.89
C ALA A 86 1.35 -15.19 29.26
N PHE A 87 0.83 -14.19 29.96
CA PHE A 87 -0.21 -13.33 29.45
C PHE A 87 0.33 -12.34 28.42
N LEU A 88 1.49 -11.75 28.62
CA LEU A 88 2.12 -10.93 27.58
C LEU A 88 2.36 -11.74 26.32
N TYR A 89 2.78 -13.00 26.47
CA TYR A 89 2.90 -13.92 25.34
C TYR A 89 1.57 -14.14 24.63
N LEU A 90 0.48 -14.34 25.38
CA LEU A 90 -0.87 -14.44 24.81
C LEU A 90 -1.26 -13.17 24.04
N CYS A 91 -0.96 -11.98 24.57
CA CYS A 91 -1.19 -10.72 23.88
C CYS A 91 -0.45 -10.65 22.56
N ILE A 92 0.81 -11.07 22.55
CA ILE A 92 1.66 -11.12 21.37
C ILE A 92 1.04 -12.11 20.35
N CYS A 93 0.60 -13.29 20.79
CA CYS A 93 -0.06 -14.26 19.92
C CYS A 93 -1.33 -13.69 19.29
N ILE A 94 -2.20 -13.05 20.07
CA ILE A 94 -3.43 -12.42 19.58
C ILE A 94 -3.09 -11.31 18.57
N PHE A 95 -2.09 -10.51 18.85
CA PHE A 95 -1.64 -9.49 17.90
C PHE A 95 -1.24 -10.12 16.57
N PHE A 96 -0.36 -11.11 16.57
CA PHE A 96 0.14 -11.73 15.34
C PHE A 96 -0.91 -12.52 14.57
N VAL A 97 -1.85 -13.17 15.26
CA VAL A 97 -2.84 -14.06 14.63
C VAL A 97 -4.10 -13.31 14.19
N VAL A 98 -4.51 -12.28 14.91
CA VAL A 98 -5.79 -11.59 14.67
C VAL A 98 -5.60 -10.18 14.19
N ILE A 99 -4.89 -9.36 14.96
CA ILE A 99 -4.82 -7.91 14.70
C ILE A 99 -3.97 -7.61 13.47
N LEU A 100 -2.80 -8.20 13.38
CA LEU A 100 -1.89 -7.95 12.27
C LEU A 100 -2.44 -8.40 10.91
N PRO A 101 -3.05 -9.61 10.76
CA PRO A 101 -3.75 -9.97 9.54
C PRO A 101 -4.92 -9.03 9.21
N GLY A 102 -5.69 -8.62 10.22
CA GLY A 102 -6.76 -7.62 10.05
C GLY A 102 -6.24 -6.29 9.51
N GLN A 103 -5.17 -5.76 10.10
CA GLN A 103 -4.51 -4.54 9.60
C GLN A 103 -4.01 -4.73 8.15
N ALA A 104 -3.44 -5.88 7.83
CA ALA A 104 -2.97 -6.14 6.48
C ALA A 104 -4.12 -6.19 5.46
N ILE A 105 -5.26 -6.79 5.78
CA ILE A 105 -6.45 -6.76 4.93
C ILE A 105 -6.93 -5.32 4.72
N ILE A 106 -7.01 -4.51 5.77
CA ILE A 106 -7.38 -3.09 5.67
C ILE A 106 -6.38 -2.34 4.77
N SER A 107 -5.08 -2.62 4.88
CA SER A 107 -4.06 -2.00 4.04
C SER A 107 -4.21 -2.39 2.56
N LEU A 108 -4.61 -3.63 2.25
CA LEU A 108 -4.91 -4.05 0.89
C LEU A 108 -6.17 -3.37 0.34
N LEU A 109 -7.21 -3.19 1.17
CA LEU A 109 -8.40 -2.42 0.79
C LEU A 109 -8.04 -0.95 0.51
N TRP A 110 -7.18 -0.34 1.33
CA TRP A 110 -6.66 1.00 1.08
C TRP A 110 -5.96 1.10 -0.28
N LEU A 111 -5.21 0.07 -0.67
CA LEU A 111 -4.56 0.03 -1.97
C LEU A 111 -5.57 0.02 -3.13
N ILE A 112 -6.68 -0.72 -3.00
CA ILE A 112 -7.76 -0.72 -3.99
C ILE A 112 -8.37 0.68 -4.08
N VAL A 113 -8.71 1.29 -2.94
CA VAL A 113 -9.35 2.62 -2.90
C VAL A 113 -8.44 3.68 -3.52
N THR A 114 -7.17 3.73 -3.14
CA THR A 114 -6.20 4.69 -3.69
C THR A 114 -5.97 4.50 -5.18
N LYS A 115 -5.95 3.27 -5.66
CA LYS A 115 -5.85 2.99 -7.10
C LYS A 115 -7.03 3.59 -7.85
N TRP A 116 -8.25 3.39 -7.39
CA TRP A 116 -9.44 3.88 -8.08
C TRP A 116 -9.60 5.40 -8.00
N ILE A 117 -9.18 6.03 -6.90
CA ILE A 117 -9.21 7.49 -6.76
C ILE A 117 -8.15 8.16 -7.65
N ILE A 118 -6.91 7.64 -7.64
CA ILE A 118 -5.77 8.34 -8.26
C ILE A 118 -5.64 7.98 -9.74
N ILE A 119 -5.68 6.69 -10.08
CA ILE A 119 -5.47 6.21 -11.45
C ILE A 119 -6.79 6.03 -12.17
N GLY A 120 -7.80 5.49 -11.48
CA GLY A 120 -9.06 5.09 -12.08
C GLY A 120 -8.90 3.87 -13.00
N ARG A 121 -9.71 3.84 -14.06
CA ARG A 121 -9.65 2.79 -15.08
C ARG A 121 -8.48 3.03 -16.02
N ARG A 122 -7.58 2.08 -16.10
CA ARG A 122 -6.48 2.13 -17.04
C ARG A 122 -6.97 2.04 -18.47
N ARG A 123 -6.38 2.85 -19.34
CA ARG A 123 -6.60 2.81 -20.79
C ARG A 123 -5.29 2.46 -21.46
N GLU A 124 -5.35 1.61 -22.46
CA GLU A 124 -4.19 1.31 -23.29
C GLU A 124 -3.76 2.56 -24.06
N GLY A 125 -2.47 2.78 -24.17
CA GLY A 125 -1.93 3.94 -24.90
C GLY A 125 -0.50 4.25 -24.49
N LYS A 126 0.14 5.10 -25.29
CA LYS A 126 1.43 5.72 -24.94
C LYS A 126 1.14 7.04 -24.22
N TYR A 127 1.75 7.23 -23.07
CA TYR A 127 1.57 8.43 -22.24
C TYR A 127 2.86 9.22 -22.24
N ASN A 128 2.78 10.48 -22.67
CA ASN A 128 3.88 11.42 -22.59
C ASN A 128 3.80 12.20 -21.27
N TRP A 129 4.90 12.29 -20.54
CA TRP A 129 5.00 13.02 -19.28
C TRP A 129 4.65 14.50 -19.41
N ASP A 130 4.96 15.14 -20.55
CA ASP A 130 4.73 16.56 -20.76
C ASP A 130 3.26 16.90 -21.04
N GLN A 131 2.50 15.95 -21.57
CA GLN A 131 1.12 16.17 -22.01
C GLN A 131 0.08 15.56 -21.06
N SER A 132 0.44 14.55 -20.31
CA SER A 132 -0.51 13.79 -19.49
C SER A 132 -0.07 13.67 -18.03
N SER A 133 -0.93 14.06 -17.11
CA SER A 133 -0.73 13.84 -15.68
C SER A 133 -0.78 12.37 -15.25
N TYR A 134 -1.05 11.45 -16.19
CA TYR A 134 -1.17 10.01 -15.89
C TYR A 134 0.09 9.44 -15.25
N CYS A 135 1.25 9.77 -15.80
CA CYS A 135 2.54 9.29 -15.28
C CYS A 135 2.80 9.79 -13.85
N GLN A 136 2.50 11.06 -13.57
CA GLN A 136 2.63 11.62 -12.21
C GLN A 136 1.65 10.95 -11.23
N ARG A 137 0.39 10.73 -11.63
CA ARG A 137 -0.61 10.02 -10.82
C ARG A 137 -0.18 8.58 -10.54
N TRP A 138 0.35 7.91 -11.55
CA TRP A 138 0.90 6.57 -11.42
C TRP A 138 2.06 6.52 -10.42
N GLN A 139 3.00 7.45 -10.51
CA GLN A 139 4.13 7.58 -9.57
C GLN A 139 3.66 7.89 -8.15
N THR A 140 2.66 8.77 -8.00
CA THR A 140 2.04 9.09 -6.71
C THR A 140 1.39 7.84 -6.10
N HIS A 141 0.66 7.07 -6.90
CA HIS A 141 0.07 5.81 -6.43
C HIS A 141 1.14 4.80 -6.00
N LEU A 142 2.25 4.65 -6.75
CA LEU A 142 3.38 3.80 -6.33
C LEU A 142 3.98 4.25 -4.99
N THR A 143 4.05 5.54 -4.75
CA THR A 143 4.51 6.09 -3.46
C THR A 143 3.56 5.74 -2.33
N LEU A 144 2.25 5.87 -2.53
CA LEU A 144 1.23 5.48 -1.56
C LEU A 144 1.17 3.96 -1.32
N GLN A 145 1.59 3.17 -2.29
CA GLN A 145 1.64 1.72 -2.20
C GLN A 145 2.82 1.21 -1.34
N LYS A 146 3.93 1.93 -1.31
CA LYS A 146 5.15 1.50 -0.60
C LYS A 146 4.90 1.12 0.86
N PRO A 147 4.27 1.94 1.72
CA PRO A 147 4.04 1.62 3.11
C PRO A 147 3.19 0.36 3.32
N THR A 148 2.27 0.10 2.41
CA THR A 148 1.38 -1.06 2.45
C THR A 148 2.09 -2.33 2.02
N MET A 149 2.80 -2.28 0.87
CA MET A 149 3.39 -3.47 0.25
C MET A 149 4.78 -3.82 0.78
N GLN A 150 5.51 -2.87 1.36
CA GLN A 150 6.80 -3.13 2.00
C GLN A 150 6.66 -3.68 3.42
N GLY A 151 5.46 -3.55 4.04
CA GLY A 151 5.15 -4.10 5.35
C GLY A 151 4.42 -5.45 5.26
N TYR A 152 3.68 -5.76 6.31
CA TYR A 152 2.90 -7.00 6.43
C TYR A 152 1.82 -7.18 5.36
N GLY A 153 1.34 -6.10 4.74
CA GLY A 153 0.40 -6.19 3.63
C GLY A 153 0.96 -6.97 2.43
N GLY A 154 2.24 -6.75 2.10
CA GLY A 154 2.93 -7.51 1.06
C GLY A 154 3.14 -8.97 1.44
N TYR A 155 3.47 -9.24 2.70
CA TYR A 155 3.61 -10.60 3.22
C TYR A 155 2.28 -11.39 3.14
N ILE A 156 1.18 -10.78 3.57
CA ILE A 156 -0.14 -11.43 3.48
C ILE A 156 -0.55 -11.63 2.02
N PHE A 157 -0.32 -10.65 1.15
CA PHE A 157 -0.59 -10.84 -0.27
C PHE A 157 0.21 -12.01 -0.86
N HIS A 158 1.47 -12.16 -0.46
CA HIS A 158 2.29 -13.32 -0.86
C HIS A 158 1.68 -14.64 -0.38
N ASN A 159 1.20 -14.70 0.86
CA ASN A 159 0.53 -15.88 1.41
C ASN A 159 -0.83 -16.17 0.73
N LEU A 160 -1.49 -15.17 0.17
CA LEU A 160 -2.70 -15.35 -0.62
C LEU A 160 -2.42 -15.80 -2.06
N SER A 161 -1.16 -15.79 -2.50
CA SER A 161 -0.76 -16.24 -3.84
C SER A 161 -1.22 -17.67 -4.09
N GLY A 162 -1.74 -17.94 -5.28
CA GLY A 162 -2.33 -19.22 -5.64
C GLY A 162 -3.75 -19.47 -5.11
N THR A 163 -4.30 -18.57 -4.32
CA THR A 163 -5.66 -18.68 -3.78
C THR A 163 -6.68 -17.83 -4.59
N VAL A 164 -7.95 -18.15 -4.40
CA VAL A 164 -9.05 -17.36 -4.96
C VAL A 164 -9.07 -15.91 -4.45
N PHE A 165 -8.58 -15.68 -3.24
CA PHE A 165 -8.54 -14.34 -2.64
C PHE A 165 -7.56 -13.42 -3.38
N ALA A 166 -6.41 -13.92 -3.84
CA ALA A 166 -5.50 -13.16 -4.69
C ALA A 166 -6.17 -12.76 -6.02
N VAL A 167 -6.94 -13.67 -6.61
CA VAL A 167 -7.70 -13.39 -7.83
C VAL A 167 -8.76 -12.32 -7.60
N TRP A 168 -9.50 -12.39 -6.48
CA TRP A 168 -10.49 -11.38 -6.13
C TRP A 168 -9.86 -10.01 -5.90
N PHE A 169 -8.73 -9.96 -5.21
CA PHE A 169 -7.99 -8.73 -4.98
C PHE A 169 -7.51 -8.10 -6.30
N LEU A 170 -6.93 -8.89 -7.20
CA LEU A 170 -6.49 -8.40 -8.51
C LEU A 170 -7.67 -7.96 -9.39
N ARG A 171 -8.80 -8.67 -9.35
CA ARG A 171 -10.04 -8.22 -10.03
C ARG A 171 -10.56 -6.91 -9.46
N ALA A 172 -10.50 -6.73 -8.14
CA ALA A 172 -10.89 -5.47 -7.48
C ALA A 172 -9.98 -4.31 -7.90
N LEU A 173 -8.72 -4.57 -8.22
CA LEU A 173 -7.79 -3.61 -8.82
C LEU A 173 -8.07 -3.34 -10.31
N GLY A 174 -8.95 -4.12 -10.94
CA GLY A 174 -9.36 -3.93 -12.33
C GLY A 174 -8.78 -4.95 -13.31
N ALA A 175 -8.07 -5.97 -12.84
CA ALA A 175 -7.54 -7.03 -13.68
C ALA A 175 -8.67 -7.90 -14.29
N ARG A 176 -8.55 -8.22 -15.56
CA ARG A 176 -9.45 -9.15 -16.26
C ARG A 176 -8.87 -10.56 -16.17
N ILE A 177 -9.32 -11.32 -15.18
CA ILE A 177 -8.88 -12.69 -14.94
C ILE A 177 -10.04 -13.63 -15.21
N GLY A 178 -9.80 -14.69 -16.00
CA GLY A 178 -10.78 -15.71 -16.32
C GLY A 178 -11.30 -16.47 -15.10
N LYS A 179 -12.28 -17.34 -15.31
CA LYS A 179 -12.75 -18.29 -14.30
C LYS A 179 -11.68 -19.36 -14.08
N ASP A 180 -11.67 -19.93 -12.88
CA ASP A 180 -10.82 -21.08 -12.49
C ASP A 180 -9.31 -20.86 -12.71
N CYS A 181 -8.85 -19.61 -12.55
CA CYS A 181 -7.44 -19.24 -12.63
C CYS A 181 -6.84 -19.17 -11.24
N ALA A 182 -5.68 -19.79 -11.05
CA ALA A 182 -4.80 -19.59 -9.89
C ALA A 182 -3.57 -18.78 -10.34
N ILE A 183 -3.23 -17.73 -9.59
CA ILE A 183 -2.10 -16.85 -9.92
C ILE A 183 -1.02 -17.04 -8.87
N TRP A 184 0.09 -17.63 -9.30
CA TRP A 184 1.30 -17.83 -8.51
C TRP A 184 2.32 -16.75 -8.87
N ALA A 185 2.05 -15.52 -8.48
CA ALA A 185 2.97 -14.42 -8.72
C ALA A 185 3.99 -14.35 -7.58
N GLY A 186 5.17 -14.93 -7.79
CA GLY A 186 6.29 -14.89 -6.84
C GLY A 186 7.02 -13.55 -6.76
N GLY A 187 6.64 -12.55 -7.55
CA GLY A 187 7.18 -11.19 -7.52
C GLY A 187 6.14 -10.18 -7.02
N LYS A 188 6.58 -8.97 -6.72
CA LYS A 188 5.63 -7.85 -6.51
C LYS A 188 4.85 -7.71 -7.81
N PRO A 189 3.57 -8.13 -7.87
CA PRO A 189 2.82 -7.91 -9.08
C PRO A 189 2.84 -6.41 -9.29
N SER A 190 3.12 -5.98 -10.49
CA SER A 190 2.95 -4.60 -10.88
C SER A 190 1.44 -4.34 -10.89
N LEU A 191 0.86 -4.25 -9.68
CA LEU A 191 -0.57 -4.11 -9.41
C LEU A 191 -1.16 -2.87 -10.08
N THR A 192 -0.28 -2.00 -10.53
CA THR A 192 -0.60 -0.83 -11.32
C THR A 192 -0.70 -1.14 -12.81
N LEU A 193 -0.26 -2.32 -13.25
CA LEU A 193 -0.31 -2.74 -14.65
C LEU A 193 -1.63 -3.46 -15.03
N THR A 194 -2.53 -3.58 -14.07
CA THR A 194 -3.83 -4.20 -14.32
C THR A 194 -4.93 -3.18 -14.54
#